data_fdf092c21a30f8110f85b1f897829046
#
_entry.id   fdf092c21a30f8110f85b1f897829046
#
_cell.length_a   1.000
_cell.length_b   1.000
_cell.length_c   1.000
_cell.angle_alpha   90.00
_cell.angle_beta   90.00
_cell.angle_gamma   90.00
#
_symmetry.space_group_name_H-M   'P 1'
#
loop_
_entity.id
_entity.type
_entity.pdbx_description
1 polymer ?
#
loop_
_entity_poly.entity_id
_entity_poly.type
_entity_poly.pdbx_seq_one_letter_code
_entity_poly.pdbx_strand_id
1 'polypeptide(L)'
;MAKAIAVANQKGGVGKTTTAINLAASLAVLEMKTLLVDADPQANSTTGVGFDLHNVTQSLYDCMVNDIPARDVILKSEVPNLDTIPSHIDLVGAEIEMINYPNRETVLKNILEPVRDEYDFIIIDCSPSLGLITVNALTASDAVIVPVQTEFFALEGLGKLLNTIKIVQSRLNTSLQIEGILMTMYDGRLRLCNQVVSEVRKHFDELVFNTIIHRNTRISEAPSVGKPVILYDAYSKGTMNYLNLAKEVLQKNNMTKISQEERILE
;
A
#
# COMPACT_ATOMS: atom_id res chain seq x y z
N MET A 1 -4.39 -17.99 2.11
CA MET A 1 -3.84 -17.04 1.10
C MET A 1 -3.89 -15.63 1.63
N ALA A 2 -2.80 -14.86 1.49
CA ALA A 2 -2.74 -13.46 1.87
C ALA A 2 -3.79 -12.61 1.15
N LYS A 3 -4.30 -11.57 1.81
CA LYS A 3 -5.03 -10.47 1.18
C LYS A 3 -4.02 -9.49 0.57
N ALA A 4 -3.94 -9.42 -0.76
CA ALA A 4 -3.07 -8.47 -1.46
C ALA A 4 -3.80 -7.15 -1.73
N ILE A 5 -3.22 -6.03 -1.27
CA ILE A 5 -3.81 -4.69 -1.37
C ILE A 5 -2.81 -3.74 -2.02
N ALA A 6 -3.14 -3.20 -3.19
CA ALA A 6 -2.39 -2.10 -3.80
C ALA A 6 -2.76 -0.76 -3.15
N VAL A 7 -1.77 0.11 -2.95
CA VAL A 7 -1.98 1.50 -2.54
C VAL A 7 -1.67 2.39 -3.73
N ALA A 8 -2.70 2.86 -4.42
CA ALA A 8 -2.56 3.51 -5.73
C ALA A 8 -3.31 4.85 -5.83
N ASN A 9 -2.69 5.82 -6.48
CA ASN A 9 -3.31 7.06 -6.97
C ASN A 9 -2.38 7.69 -8.02
N GLN A 10 -2.96 8.26 -9.10
CA GLN A 10 -2.20 8.97 -10.13
C GLN A 10 -1.53 10.27 -9.62
N LYS A 11 -2.15 10.92 -8.64
CA LYS A 11 -1.62 12.17 -8.09
C LYS A 11 -0.40 11.89 -7.21
N GLY A 12 0.71 12.56 -7.50
CA GLY A 12 1.88 12.58 -6.62
C GLY A 12 1.58 13.26 -5.28
N GLY A 13 2.27 12.87 -4.22
CA GLY A 13 2.20 13.55 -2.92
C GLY A 13 0.91 13.35 -2.12
N VAL A 14 0.03 12.40 -2.48
CA VAL A 14 -1.22 12.13 -1.74
C VAL A 14 -1.05 11.19 -0.55
N GLY A 15 0.17 10.70 -0.30
CA GLY A 15 0.49 9.80 0.81
C GLY A 15 0.37 8.32 0.50
N LYS A 16 0.59 7.88 -0.76
CA LYS A 16 0.63 6.44 -1.14
C LYS A 16 1.68 5.69 -0.33
N THR A 17 2.94 6.02 -0.53
CA THR A 17 4.08 5.42 0.16
C THR A 17 3.95 5.51 1.68
N THR A 18 3.56 6.68 2.19
CA THR A 18 3.30 6.89 3.62
C THR A 18 2.22 5.93 4.13
N THR A 19 1.15 5.72 3.34
CA THR A 19 0.07 4.78 3.70
C THR A 19 0.55 3.34 3.61
N ALA A 20 1.26 2.95 2.56
CA ALA A 20 1.77 1.59 2.39
C ALA A 20 2.69 1.19 3.55
N ILE A 21 3.70 2.00 3.88
CA ILE A 21 4.62 1.78 5.00
C ILE A 21 3.87 1.65 6.33
N ASN A 22 3.05 2.64 6.65
CA ASN A 22 2.46 2.72 7.99
C ASN A 22 1.29 1.77 8.19
N LEU A 23 0.54 1.44 7.13
CA LEU A 23 -0.47 0.38 7.17
C LEU A 23 0.19 -0.99 7.34
N ALA A 24 1.23 -1.31 6.55
CA ALA A 24 1.95 -2.56 6.64
C ALA A 24 2.57 -2.74 8.04
N ALA A 25 3.24 -1.71 8.57
CA ALA A 25 3.80 -1.74 9.93
C ALA A 25 2.72 -1.88 11.00
N SER A 26 1.56 -1.22 10.84
CA SER A 26 0.46 -1.32 11.80
C SER A 26 -0.20 -2.70 11.79
N LEU A 27 -0.38 -3.32 10.62
CA LEU A 27 -0.85 -4.70 10.51
C LEU A 27 0.12 -5.68 11.17
N ALA A 28 1.43 -5.50 10.93
CA ALA A 28 2.48 -6.32 11.52
C ALA A 28 2.51 -6.24 13.05
N VAL A 29 2.35 -5.04 13.62
CA VAL A 29 2.25 -4.83 15.09
C VAL A 29 0.97 -5.44 15.65
N LEU A 30 -0.09 -5.54 14.86
CA LEU A 30 -1.33 -6.29 15.20
C LEU A 30 -1.19 -7.80 14.93
N GLU A 31 0.05 -8.29 14.87
CA GLU A 31 0.43 -9.71 14.71
C GLU A 31 0.00 -10.35 13.37
N MET A 32 -0.26 -9.56 12.33
CA MET A 32 -0.47 -10.06 10.98
C MET A 32 0.87 -10.15 10.26
N LYS A 33 1.23 -11.34 9.74
CA LYS A 33 2.40 -11.49 8.87
C LYS A 33 2.17 -10.69 7.60
N THR A 34 2.96 -9.66 7.39
CA THR A 34 2.76 -8.68 6.31
C THR A 34 4.00 -8.59 5.43
N LEU A 35 3.79 -8.62 4.12
CA LEU A 35 4.81 -8.34 3.11
C LEU A 35 4.52 -6.95 2.52
N LEU A 36 5.49 -6.06 2.59
CA LEU A 36 5.48 -4.78 1.87
C LEU A 36 6.24 -4.95 0.54
N VAL A 37 5.59 -4.66 -0.58
CA VAL A 37 6.21 -4.68 -1.90
C VAL A 37 6.35 -3.24 -2.38
N ASP A 38 7.58 -2.80 -2.57
CA ASP A 38 7.87 -1.46 -3.10
C ASP A 38 7.90 -1.53 -4.63
N ALA A 39 6.83 -1.05 -5.27
CA ALA A 39 6.69 -1.01 -6.73
C ALA A 39 6.84 0.42 -7.30
N ASP A 40 7.56 1.29 -6.57
CA ASP A 40 7.96 2.61 -7.04
C ASP A 40 9.49 2.63 -7.27
N PRO A 41 9.99 2.97 -8.47
CA PRO A 41 11.42 3.09 -8.73
C PRO A 41 12.17 4.08 -7.82
N GLN A 42 11.45 4.98 -7.15
CA GLN A 42 12.04 5.89 -6.17
C GLN A 42 12.43 5.20 -4.85
N ALA A 43 12.01 3.95 -4.64
CA ALA A 43 12.34 3.11 -3.49
C ALA A 43 12.08 3.77 -2.11
N ASN A 44 11.05 4.62 -2.05
CA ASN A 44 10.72 5.36 -0.84
C ASN A 44 10.13 4.47 0.26
N SER A 45 9.41 3.41 -0.08
CA SER A 45 8.93 2.42 0.89
C SER A 45 10.09 1.60 1.46
N THR A 46 11.04 1.24 0.62
CA THR A 46 12.27 0.52 1.00
C THR A 46 13.07 1.30 2.05
N THR A 47 13.36 2.57 1.76
CA THR A 47 14.10 3.43 2.71
C THR A 47 13.27 3.78 3.95
N GLY A 48 11.97 3.94 3.78
CA GLY A 48 11.05 4.30 4.86
C GLY A 48 10.82 3.19 5.90
N VAL A 49 11.23 1.95 5.61
CA VAL A 49 11.24 0.83 6.56
C VAL A 49 12.64 0.42 7.01
N GLY A 50 13.66 1.25 6.70
CA GLY A 50 14.99 1.18 7.27
C GLY A 50 16.07 0.54 6.39
N PHE A 51 15.79 0.20 5.13
CA PHE A 51 16.82 -0.36 4.26
C PHE A 51 17.64 0.73 3.56
N ASP A 52 18.95 0.59 3.61
CA ASP A 52 19.89 1.41 2.83
C ASP A 52 19.99 0.85 1.40
N LEU A 53 19.63 1.67 0.42
CA LEU A 53 19.64 1.26 -1.00
C LEU A 53 21.04 0.85 -1.50
N HIS A 54 22.12 1.35 -0.89
CA HIS A 54 23.48 0.92 -1.24
C HIS A 54 23.76 -0.54 -0.87
N ASN A 55 23.00 -1.09 0.07
CA ASN A 55 23.15 -2.47 0.53
C ASN A 55 22.10 -3.42 -0.09
N VAL A 56 21.16 -2.91 -0.89
CA VAL A 56 20.17 -3.71 -1.62
C VAL A 56 20.81 -4.26 -2.88
N THR A 57 21.10 -5.56 -2.88
CA THR A 57 21.77 -6.25 -4.00
C THR A 57 20.79 -6.82 -5.02
N GLN A 58 19.57 -7.10 -4.61
CA GLN A 58 18.47 -7.61 -5.44
C GLN A 58 17.18 -6.91 -5.05
N SER A 59 16.31 -6.67 -6.02
CA SER A 59 15.10 -5.88 -5.85
C SER A 59 13.93 -6.47 -6.65
N LEU A 60 12.78 -5.82 -6.60
CA LEU A 60 11.63 -6.17 -7.44
C LEU A 60 11.97 -6.20 -8.93
N TYR A 61 12.90 -5.34 -9.39
CA TYR A 61 13.39 -5.35 -10.77
C TYR A 61 13.96 -6.73 -11.14
N ASP A 62 14.79 -7.32 -10.27
CA ASP A 62 15.41 -8.61 -10.51
C ASP A 62 14.37 -9.74 -10.58
N CYS A 63 13.34 -9.66 -9.78
CA CYS A 63 12.21 -10.59 -9.90
C CYS A 63 11.45 -10.44 -11.23
N MET A 64 11.27 -9.22 -11.72
CA MET A 64 10.45 -8.94 -12.91
C MET A 64 11.19 -9.19 -14.23
N VAL A 65 12.51 -9.01 -14.25
CA VAL A 65 13.33 -9.02 -15.47
C VAL A 65 14.33 -10.19 -15.50
N ASN A 66 14.90 -10.53 -14.35
CA ASN A 66 15.96 -11.52 -14.23
C ASN A 66 15.46 -12.88 -13.70
N ASP A 67 14.13 -13.06 -13.55
CA ASP A 67 13.49 -14.29 -13.06
C ASP A 67 13.98 -14.74 -11.66
N ILE A 68 14.49 -13.80 -10.83
CA ILE A 68 14.89 -14.12 -9.46
C ILE A 68 13.64 -14.39 -8.60
N PRO A 69 13.58 -15.52 -7.89
CA PRO A 69 12.45 -15.84 -7.02
C PRO A 69 12.24 -14.78 -5.94
N ALA A 70 10.98 -14.42 -5.65
CA ALA A 70 10.64 -13.44 -4.61
C ALA A 70 11.28 -13.77 -3.25
N ARG A 71 11.36 -15.07 -2.88
CA ARG A 71 11.98 -15.53 -1.62
C ARG A 71 13.43 -15.09 -1.45
N ASP A 72 14.18 -15.00 -2.54
CA ASP A 72 15.61 -14.66 -2.52
C ASP A 72 15.82 -13.15 -2.37
N VAL A 73 14.78 -12.35 -2.63
CA VAL A 73 14.79 -10.88 -2.61
C VAL A 73 14.15 -10.31 -1.33
N ILE A 74 13.31 -11.10 -0.63
CA ILE A 74 12.62 -10.65 0.58
C ILE A 74 13.61 -10.34 1.70
N LEU A 75 13.52 -9.13 2.23
CA LEU A 75 14.31 -8.62 3.36
C LEU A 75 13.45 -8.57 4.64
N LYS A 76 14.05 -8.93 5.77
CA LYS A 76 13.44 -8.82 7.11
C LYS A 76 13.60 -7.41 7.65
N SER A 77 12.51 -6.73 7.99
CA SER A 77 12.58 -5.39 8.58
C SER A 77 12.81 -5.42 10.10
N GLU A 78 13.10 -4.25 10.70
CA GLU A 78 13.14 -4.11 12.17
C GLU A 78 11.75 -4.24 12.83
N VAL A 79 10.67 -4.10 12.07
CA VAL A 79 9.30 -4.29 12.57
C VAL A 79 9.00 -5.79 12.60
N PRO A 80 8.72 -6.39 13.76
CA PRO A 80 8.31 -7.79 13.82
C PRO A 80 7.11 -8.08 12.92
N ASN A 81 7.11 -9.23 12.23
CA ASN A 81 6.09 -9.67 11.27
C ASN A 81 5.99 -8.82 9.99
N LEU A 82 6.93 -7.92 9.72
CA LEU A 82 6.99 -7.16 8.47
C LEU A 82 8.22 -7.55 7.67
N ASP A 83 7.98 -8.09 6.48
CA ASP A 83 9.01 -8.32 5.48
C ASP A 83 8.82 -7.37 4.30
N THR A 84 9.87 -7.19 3.48
CA THR A 84 9.84 -6.24 2.36
C THR A 84 10.48 -6.83 1.12
N ILE A 85 9.83 -6.71 -0.05
CA ILE A 85 10.48 -6.78 -1.36
C ILE A 85 10.89 -5.35 -1.71
N PRO A 86 12.22 -5.06 -1.73
CA PRO A 86 12.70 -3.71 -1.97
C PRO A 86 12.58 -3.31 -3.43
N SER A 87 12.55 -2.00 -3.69
CA SER A 87 12.70 -1.42 -5.03
C SER A 87 14.11 -0.90 -5.26
N HIS A 88 14.42 -0.65 -6.52
CA HIS A 88 15.62 0.03 -6.98
C HIS A 88 15.30 0.89 -8.20
N ILE A 89 16.15 1.89 -8.51
CA ILE A 89 15.97 2.79 -9.67
C ILE A 89 15.89 2.03 -11.00
N ASP A 90 16.52 0.86 -11.08
CA ASP A 90 16.50 0.00 -12.28
C ASP A 90 15.09 -0.47 -12.65
N LEU A 91 14.14 -0.44 -11.70
CA LEU A 91 12.73 -0.74 -11.98
C LEU A 91 12.12 0.16 -13.07
N VAL A 92 12.71 1.35 -13.33
CA VAL A 92 12.35 2.18 -14.50
C VAL A 92 12.58 1.42 -15.81
N GLY A 93 13.66 0.63 -15.87
CA GLY A 93 14.01 -0.18 -17.05
C GLY A 93 13.01 -1.32 -17.31
N ALA A 94 12.42 -1.87 -16.27
CA ALA A 94 11.51 -3.01 -16.38
C ALA A 94 10.32 -2.74 -17.33
N GLU A 95 9.76 -1.52 -17.35
CA GLU A 95 8.66 -1.18 -18.27
C GLU A 95 9.08 -1.29 -19.75
N ILE A 96 10.34 -1.00 -20.07
CA ILE A 96 10.88 -1.07 -21.42
C ILE A 96 11.25 -2.51 -21.76
N GLU A 97 11.93 -3.21 -20.87
CA GLU A 97 12.41 -4.57 -21.08
C GLU A 97 11.27 -5.58 -21.21
N MET A 98 10.22 -5.43 -20.41
CA MET A 98 9.03 -6.26 -20.47
C MET A 98 8.08 -5.96 -21.64
N ILE A 99 8.38 -4.98 -22.52
CA ILE A 99 7.44 -4.54 -23.57
C ILE A 99 7.00 -5.69 -24.49
N ASN A 100 7.88 -6.65 -24.71
CA ASN A 100 7.66 -7.82 -25.58
C ASN A 100 7.35 -9.11 -24.78
N TYR A 101 7.23 -9.04 -23.46
CA TYR A 101 6.93 -10.24 -22.66
C TYR A 101 5.49 -10.68 -22.90
N PRO A 102 5.24 -11.98 -23.08
CA PRO A 102 3.89 -12.50 -23.08
C PRO A 102 3.26 -12.30 -21.71
N ASN A 103 2.02 -11.82 -21.66
CA ASN A 103 1.26 -11.57 -20.42
C ASN A 103 2.02 -10.67 -19.43
N ARG A 104 2.73 -9.67 -19.94
CA ARG A 104 3.54 -8.73 -19.17
C ARG A 104 2.78 -8.03 -18.02
N GLU A 105 1.46 -7.97 -18.11
CA GLU A 105 0.59 -7.38 -17.09
C GLU A 105 0.37 -8.28 -15.86
N THR A 106 0.82 -9.54 -15.92
CA THR A 106 0.63 -10.53 -14.84
C THR A 106 1.94 -10.97 -14.19
N VAL A 107 3.06 -10.37 -14.55
CA VAL A 107 4.40 -10.74 -14.06
C VAL A 107 4.46 -10.67 -12.53
N LEU A 108 4.04 -9.57 -11.93
CA LEU A 108 4.05 -9.41 -10.47
C LEU A 108 3.13 -10.42 -9.76
N LYS A 109 1.99 -10.75 -10.35
CA LYS A 109 1.11 -11.79 -9.81
C LYS A 109 1.83 -13.12 -9.72
N ASN A 110 2.53 -13.52 -10.78
CA ASN A 110 3.27 -14.78 -10.82
C ASN A 110 4.45 -14.80 -9.83
N ILE A 111 5.11 -13.64 -9.62
CA ILE A 111 6.19 -13.48 -8.63
C ILE A 111 5.69 -13.66 -7.20
N LEU A 112 4.50 -13.13 -6.89
CA LEU A 112 3.96 -13.16 -5.53
C LEU A 112 3.25 -14.48 -5.19
N GLU A 113 2.73 -15.20 -6.16
CA GLU A 113 1.97 -16.44 -5.93
C GLU A 113 2.71 -17.48 -5.07
N PRO A 114 4.03 -17.79 -5.29
CA PRO A 114 4.75 -18.78 -4.50
C PRO A 114 4.97 -18.43 -3.03
N VAL A 115 4.87 -17.13 -2.67
CA VAL A 115 5.08 -16.64 -1.29
C VAL A 115 3.79 -16.22 -0.61
N ARG A 116 2.67 -16.25 -1.34
CA ARG A 116 1.39 -15.69 -0.89
C ARG A 116 0.83 -16.38 0.36
N ASP A 117 1.06 -17.66 0.53
CA ASP A 117 0.57 -18.42 1.69
C ASP A 117 1.41 -18.22 2.96
N GLU A 118 2.56 -17.56 2.85
CA GLU A 118 3.44 -17.26 3.98
C GLU A 118 3.02 -16.04 4.78
N TYR A 119 2.10 -15.22 4.22
CA TYR A 119 1.64 -13.95 4.77
C TYR A 119 0.12 -13.91 4.98
N ASP A 120 -0.32 -13.02 5.86
CA ASP A 120 -1.72 -12.65 6.04
C ASP A 120 -2.10 -11.49 5.10
N PHE A 121 -1.18 -10.54 4.92
CA PHE A 121 -1.32 -9.39 4.03
C PHE A 121 -0.11 -9.18 3.13
N ILE A 122 -0.37 -8.73 1.89
CA ILE A 122 0.63 -8.19 0.97
C ILE A 122 0.20 -6.76 0.63
N ILE A 123 1.01 -5.76 1.02
CA ILE A 123 0.75 -4.35 0.72
C ILE A 123 1.69 -3.91 -0.39
N ILE A 124 1.15 -3.41 -1.51
CA ILE A 124 1.94 -3.01 -2.68
C ILE A 124 1.90 -1.48 -2.80
N ASP A 125 3.05 -0.82 -2.61
CA ASP A 125 3.20 0.62 -2.83
C ASP A 125 3.38 0.91 -4.32
N CYS A 126 2.44 1.65 -4.91
CA CYS A 126 2.47 1.96 -6.34
C CYS A 126 3.05 3.35 -6.61
N SER A 127 3.82 3.46 -7.70
CA SER A 127 4.26 4.75 -8.23
C SER A 127 3.06 5.63 -8.63
N PRO A 128 3.24 6.96 -8.79
CA PRO A 128 2.18 7.85 -9.26
C PRO A 128 1.85 7.67 -10.76
N SER A 129 2.67 6.94 -11.51
CA SER A 129 2.38 6.63 -12.91
C SER A 129 1.31 5.55 -13.02
N LEU A 130 0.54 5.55 -14.12
CA LEU A 130 -0.33 4.42 -14.50
C LEU A 130 0.36 3.57 -15.58
N GLY A 131 1.68 3.38 -15.46
CA GLY A 131 2.48 2.55 -16.32
C GLY A 131 2.27 1.04 -16.08
N LEU A 132 3.08 0.24 -16.75
CA LEU A 132 3.01 -1.22 -16.69
C LEU A 132 3.19 -1.76 -15.27
N ILE A 133 4.06 -1.15 -14.45
CA ILE A 133 4.29 -1.59 -13.07
C ILE A 133 3.04 -1.42 -12.21
N THR A 134 2.34 -0.27 -12.33
CA THR A 134 1.08 -0.05 -11.60
C THR A 134 -0.03 -1.00 -12.09
N VAL A 135 -0.10 -1.29 -13.38
CA VAL A 135 -1.04 -2.30 -13.92
C VAL A 135 -0.72 -3.68 -13.34
N ASN A 136 0.55 -4.06 -13.24
CA ASN A 136 0.99 -5.29 -12.58
C ASN A 136 0.56 -5.34 -11.11
N ALA A 137 0.76 -4.25 -10.37
CA ALA A 137 0.35 -4.16 -8.97
C ALA A 137 -1.17 -4.37 -8.80
N LEU A 138 -1.99 -3.72 -9.62
CA LEU A 138 -3.46 -3.90 -9.62
C LEU A 138 -3.88 -5.31 -10.06
N THR A 139 -3.16 -5.91 -11.01
CA THR A 139 -3.44 -7.27 -11.49
C THR A 139 -3.10 -8.33 -10.45
N ALA A 140 -2.05 -8.10 -9.64
CA ALA A 140 -1.63 -8.98 -8.56
C ALA A 140 -2.45 -8.84 -7.27
N SER A 141 -3.27 -7.77 -7.15
CA SER A 141 -3.99 -7.42 -5.93
C SER A 141 -5.42 -7.97 -5.90
N ASP A 142 -5.93 -8.27 -4.70
CA ASP A 142 -7.35 -8.55 -4.46
C ASP A 142 -8.16 -7.26 -4.31
N ALA A 143 -7.51 -6.21 -3.79
CA ALA A 143 -8.16 -4.93 -3.58
C ALA A 143 -7.19 -3.75 -3.71
N VAL A 144 -7.75 -2.53 -3.79
CA VAL A 144 -6.97 -1.29 -3.87
C VAL A 144 -7.45 -0.28 -2.83
N ILE A 145 -6.51 0.26 -2.05
CA ILE A 145 -6.72 1.45 -1.22
C ILE A 145 -6.33 2.68 -2.03
N VAL A 146 -7.21 3.69 -2.04
CA VAL A 146 -7.00 4.93 -2.77
C VAL A 146 -6.81 6.09 -1.80
N PRO A 147 -5.56 6.48 -1.48
CA PRO A 147 -5.29 7.67 -0.70
C PRO A 147 -5.68 8.94 -1.47
N VAL A 148 -6.46 9.81 -0.84
CA VAL A 148 -6.97 11.05 -1.43
C VAL A 148 -6.65 12.20 -0.48
N GLN A 149 -5.79 13.12 -0.92
CA GLN A 149 -5.48 14.32 -0.16
C GLN A 149 -6.69 15.27 -0.15
N THR A 150 -6.99 15.87 1.02
CA THR A 150 -8.14 16.76 1.21
C THR A 150 -7.93 18.15 0.61
N GLU A 151 -7.74 18.21 -0.74
CA GLU A 151 -7.51 19.40 -1.55
C GLU A 151 -8.48 19.51 -2.72
N PHE A 152 -8.55 20.68 -3.36
CA PHE A 152 -9.55 21.03 -4.38
C PHE A 152 -9.64 20.03 -5.55
N PHE A 153 -8.53 19.52 -6.05
CA PHE A 153 -8.50 18.57 -7.18
C PHE A 153 -8.65 17.08 -6.78
N ALA A 154 -9.10 16.80 -5.58
CA ALA A 154 -9.22 15.45 -5.05
C ALA A 154 -10.14 14.56 -5.92
N LEU A 155 -11.32 15.06 -6.29
CA LEU A 155 -12.32 14.32 -7.07
C LEU A 155 -11.89 14.04 -8.51
N GLU A 156 -11.18 14.97 -9.15
CA GLU A 156 -10.71 14.77 -10.52
C GLU A 156 -9.71 13.62 -10.61
N GLY A 157 -8.71 13.59 -9.70
CA GLY A 157 -7.73 12.51 -9.63
C GLY A 157 -8.37 11.16 -9.33
N LEU A 158 -9.37 11.14 -8.44
CA LEU A 158 -10.11 9.94 -8.09
C LEU A 158 -10.86 9.36 -9.31
N GLY A 159 -11.54 10.19 -10.09
CA GLY A 159 -12.28 9.75 -11.28
C GLY A 159 -11.38 9.08 -12.33
N LYS A 160 -10.18 9.61 -12.57
CA LYS A 160 -9.21 9.02 -13.51
C LYS A 160 -8.73 7.64 -13.04
N LEU A 161 -8.40 7.52 -11.76
CA LEU A 161 -7.97 6.23 -11.19
C LEU A 161 -9.08 5.19 -11.22
N LEU A 162 -10.30 5.55 -10.84
CA LEU A 162 -11.45 4.64 -10.89
C LEU A 162 -11.71 4.10 -12.30
N ASN A 163 -11.50 4.91 -13.34
CA ASN A 163 -11.58 4.44 -14.72
C ASN A 163 -10.47 3.41 -15.03
N THR A 164 -9.24 3.63 -14.57
CA THR A 164 -8.16 2.65 -14.75
C THR A 164 -8.46 1.34 -14.03
N ILE A 165 -8.96 1.40 -12.78
CA ILE A 165 -9.38 0.22 -12.02
C ILE A 165 -10.44 -0.56 -12.82
N LYS A 166 -11.46 0.10 -13.40
CA LYS A 166 -12.46 -0.53 -14.25
C LYS A 166 -11.87 -1.24 -15.47
N ILE A 167 -10.86 -0.64 -16.10
CA ILE A 167 -10.16 -1.27 -17.25
C ILE A 167 -9.44 -2.55 -16.78
N VAL A 168 -8.72 -2.49 -15.66
CA VAL A 168 -8.05 -3.67 -15.06
C VAL A 168 -9.08 -4.75 -14.71
N GLN A 169 -10.17 -4.39 -14.04
CA GLN A 169 -11.27 -5.31 -13.70
C GLN A 169 -11.87 -5.99 -14.93
N SER A 170 -12.04 -5.27 -16.03
CA SER A 170 -12.69 -5.82 -17.23
C SER A 170 -11.79 -6.72 -18.06
N ARG A 171 -10.46 -6.64 -17.95
CA ARG A 171 -9.52 -7.28 -18.86
C ARG A 171 -8.48 -8.17 -18.22
N LEU A 172 -8.05 -7.88 -16.98
CA LEU A 172 -6.88 -8.48 -16.37
C LEU A 172 -7.20 -9.15 -15.02
N ASN A 173 -8.01 -8.50 -14.18
CA ASN A 173 -8.32 -8.97 -12.83
C ASN A 173 -9.79 -8.68 -12.48
N THR A 174 -10.69 -9.58 -12.85
CA THR A 174 -12.14 -9.43 -12.63
C THR A 174 -12.54 -9.45 -11.16
N SER A 175 -11.69 -9.94 -10.28
CA SER A 175 -11.92 -10.01 -8.83
C SER A 175 -11.41 -8.79 -8.06
N LEU A 176 -10.66 -7.88 -8.71
CA LEU A 176 -10.14 -6.67 -8.06
C LEU A 176 -11.27 -5.84 -7.47
N GLN A 177 -11.17 -5.50 -6.20
CA GLN A 177 -12.15 -4.67 -5.50
C GLN A 177 -11.53 -3.33 -5.05
N ILE A 178 -12.35 -2.35 -4.74
CA ILE A 178 -11.90 -1.14 -4.03
C ILE A 178 -12.05 -1.44 -2.54
N GLU A 179 -10.90 -1.57 -1.83
CA GLU A 179 -10.87 -1.73 -0.38
C GLU A 179 -11.42 -0.50 0.33
N GLY A 180 -11.01 0.66 -0.16
CA GLY A 180 -11.56 1.93 0.31
C GLY A 180 -10.80 3.15 -0.18
N ILE A 181 -11.46 4.30 -0.05
CA ILE A 181 -10.90 5.63 -0.28
C ILE A 181 -10.45 6.17 1.08
N LEU A 182 -9.15 6.47 1.21
CA LEU A 182 -8.56 6.97 2.44
C LEU A 182 -8.31 8.47 2.35
N MET A 183 -9.01 9.25 3.15
CA MET A 183 -8.76 10.69 3.25
C MET A 183 -7.46 10.95 4.00
N THR A 184 -6.52 11.68 3.36
CA THR A 184 -5.18 11.94 3.89
C THR A 184 -4.91 13.43 4.07
N MET A 185 -3.89 13.74 4.91
CA MET A 185 -3.42 15.11 5.19
C MET A 185 -4.54 16.05 5.62
N TYR A 186 -5.53 15.51 6.30
CA TYR A 186 -6.69 16.26 6.75
C TYR A 186 -6.30 17.25 7.87
N ASP A 187 -6.76 18.48 7.72
CA ASP A 187 -6.72 19.52 8.76
C ASP A 187 -8.13 20.03 9.01
N GLY A 188 -8.74 19.64 10.14
CA GLY A 188 -10.11 20.00 10.50
C GLY A 188 -10.34 21.50 10.71
N ARG A 189 -9.29 22.33 10.83
CA ARG A 189 -9.37 23.79 10.93
C ARG A 189 -9.65 24.43 9.57
N LEU A 190 -9.37 23.72 8.47
CA LEU A 190 -9.53 24.23 7.12
C LEU A 190 -10.92 23.89 6.57
N ARG A 191 -11.70 24.92 6.22
CA ARG A 191 -13.02 24.74 5.61
C ARG A 191 -12.96 23.90 4.34
N LEU A 192 -11.92 24.08 3.51
CA LEU A 192 -11.74 23.31 2.29
C LEU A 192 -11.63 21.82 2.57
N CYS A 193 -10.82 21.40 3.56
CA CYS A 193 -10.68 19.98 3.92
C CYS A 193 -12.03 19.37 4.30
N ASN A 194 -12.82 20.07 5.12
CA ASN A 194 -14.16 19.61 5.52
C ASN A 194 -15.11 19.49 4.31
N GLN A 195 -15.08 20.43 3.38
CA GLN A 195 -15.88 20.39 2.16
C GLN A 195 -15.49 19.19 1.27
N VAL A 196 -14.19 18.97 1.07
CA VAL A 196 -13.70 17.83 0.26
C VAL A 196 -14.12 16.49 0.88
N VAL A 197 -13.98 16.33 2.19
CA VAL A 197 -14.42 15.10 2.88
C VAL A 197 -15.93 14.89 2.69
N SER A 198 -16.73 15.95 2.85
CA SER A 198 -18.18 15.88 2.66
C SER A 198 -18.56 15.49 1.22
N GLU A 199 -17.91 16.10 0.22
CA GLU A 199 -18.20 15.80 -1.20
C GLU A 199 -17.76 14.37 -1.56
N VAL A 200 -16.59 13.90 -1.11
CA VAL A 200 -16.14 12.52 -1.38
C VAL A 200 -17.12 11.52 -0.72
N ARG A 201 -17.51 11.73 0.53
CA ARG A 201 -18.50 10.88 1.20
C ARG A 201 -19.85 10.89 0.50
N LYS A 202 -20.33 12.05 0.05
CA LYS A 202 -21.61 12.14 -0.67
C LYS A 202 -21.66 11.30 -1.93
N HIS A 203 -20.53 11.12 -2.63
CA HIS A 203 -20.44 10.35 -3.88
C HIS A 203 -20.01 8.90 -3.70
N PHE A 204 -19.30 8.56 -2.60
CA PHE A 204 -18.62 7.27 -2.41
C PHE A 204 -18.77 6.72 -0.99
N ASP A 205 -19.81 7.07 -0.25
CA ASP A 205 -19.95 6.87 1.19
C ASP A 205 -19.48 5.50 1.69
N GLU A 206 -20.01 4.43 1.13
CA GLU A 206 -19.67 3.03 1.50
C GLU A 206 -18.20 2.66 1.21
N LEU A 207 -17.56 3.39 0.30
CA LEU A 207 -16.16 3.17 -0.06
C LEU A 207 -15.19 4.01 0.76
N VAL A 208 -15.64 5.05 1.47
CA VAL A 208 -14.75 5.91 2.24
C VAL A 208 -14.48 5.30 3.61
N PHE A 209 -13.20 5.12 3.94
CA PHE A 209 -12.84 4.69 5.30
C PHE A 209 -13.38 5.67 6.35
N ASN A 210 -13.81 5.13 7.49
CA ASN A 210 -14.15 5.95 8.65
C ASN A 210 -12.91 6.65 9.20
N THR A 211 -11.78 5.97 9.14
CA THR A 211 -10.47 6.49 9.53
C THR A 211 -10.01 7.56 8.56
N ILE A 212 -9.56 8.71 9.10
CA ILE A 212 -8.97 9.82 8.36
C ILE A 212 -7.53 10.01 8.85
N ILE A 213 -6.58 10.14 7.93
CA ILE A 213 -5.19 10.43 8.27
C ILE A 213 -5.00 11.94 8.35
N HIS A 214 -4.77 12.43 9.57
CA HIS A 214 -4.55 13.84 9.82
C HIS A 214 -3.14 14.29 9.40
N ARG A 215 -3.01 15.54 9.00
CA ARG A 215 -1.69 16.17 8.84
C ARG A 215 -0.94 16.11 10.17
N ASN A 216 0.25 15.48 10.16
CA ASN A 216 1.03 15.24 11.38
C ASN A 216 2.53 15.27 11.04
N THR A 217 3.30 16.04 11.80
CA THR A 217 4.75 16.21 11.60
C THR A 217 5.52 14.91 11.80
N ARG A 218 5.12 14.07 12.76
CA ARG A 218 5.78 12.78 13.05
C ARG A 218 5.74 11.82 11.86
N ILE A 219 4.60 11.82 11.12
CA ILE A 219 4.48 11.05 9.87
C ILE A 219 5.49 11.53 8.83
N SER A 220 5.75 12.84 8.75
CA SER A 220 6.68 13.42 7.78
C SER A 220 8.14 13.28 8.21
N GLU A 221 8.42 13.23 9.50
CA GLU A 221 9.77 13.10 10.07
C GLU A 221 10.26 11.64 10.06
N ALA A 222 9.39 10.68 10.34
CA ALA A 222 9.73 9.28 10.49
C ALA A 222 10.56 8.68 9.32
N PRO A 223 10.25 8.97 8.03
CA PRO A 223 11.05 8.47 6.91
C PRO A 223 12.50 8.98 6.90
N SER A 224 12.78 10.16 7.48
CA SER A 224 14.14 10.72 7.54
C SER A 224 15.11 9.88 8.38
N VAL A 225 14.59 9.01 9.21
CA VAL A 225 15.34 8.05 10.04
C VAL A 225 15.04 6.59 9.67
N GLY A 226 14.41 6.36 8.50
CA GLY A 226 14.12 5.02 8.00
C GLY A 226 13.15 4.23 8.87
N LYS A 227 12.16 4.88 9.51
CA LYS A 227 11.23 4.19 10.43
C LYS A 227 9.78 4.47 10.08
N PRO A 228 8.89 3.45 10.14
CA PRO A 228 7.45 3.69 10.21
C PRO A 228 7.10 4.56 11.44
N VAL A 229 6.04 5.36 11.35
CA VAL A 229 5.66 6.29 12.43
C VAL A 229 5.43 5.59 13.77
N ILE A 230 4.97 4.34 13.76
CA ILE A 230 4.74 3.55 14.97
C ILE A 230 6.04 3.24 15.75
N LEU A 231 7.18 3.08 15.05
CA LEU A 231 8.49 2.93 15.67
C LEU A 231 9.13 4.28 16.00
N TYR A 232 8.78 5.34 15.27
CA TYR A 232 9.33 6.67 15.47
C TYR A 232 8.69 7.37 16.68
N ASP A 233 7.36 7.36 16.77
CA ASP A 233 6.59 7.94 17.88
C ASP A 233 5.27 7.17 18.06
N ALA A 234 5.31 6.15 18.93
CA ALA A 234 4.18 5.25 19.18
C ALA A 234 2.92 5.96 19.72
N TYR A 235 3.08 7.11 20.36
CA TYR A 235 1.97 7.87 20.97
C TYR A 235 1.44 8.99 20.08
N SER A 236 2.03 9.21 18.91
CA SER A 236 1.60 10.27 18.01
C SER A 236 0.20 10.03 17.47
N LYS A 237 -0.49 11.13 17.13
CA LYS A 237 -1.77 11.05 16.42
C LYS A 237 -1.65 10.31 15.07
N GLY A 238 -0.47 10.42 14.44
CA GLY A 238 -0.18 9.70 13.19
C GLY A 238 -0.22 8.20 13.37
N THR A 239 0.44 7.69 14.40
CA THR A 239 0.44 6.27 14.77
C THR A 239 -0.97 5.78 15.06
N MET A 240 -1.74 6.51 15.87
CA MET A 240 -3.12 6.14 16.17
C MET A 240 -4.01 6.11 14.92
N ASN A 241 -3.81 7.03 13.97
CA ASN A 241 -4.56 6.99 12.72
C ASN A 241 -4.27 5.72 11.91
N TYR A 242 -3.01 5.32 11.76
CA TYR A 242 -2.67 4.11 11.00
C TYR A 242 -3.05 2.81 11.72
N LEU A 243 -2.97 2.76 13.05
CA LEU A 243 -3.50 1.63 13.82
C LEU A 243 -5.02 1.49 13.66
N ASN A 244 -5.76 2.60 13.66
CA ASN A 244 -7.19 2.58 13.42
C ASN A 244 -7.52 2.14 11.98
N LEU A 245 -6.74 2.60 10.98
CA LEU A 245 -6.87 2.13 9.60
C LEU A 245 -6.64 0.62 9.50
N ALA A 246 -5.57 0.11 10.13
CA ALA A 246 -5.28 -1.33 10.13
C ALA A 246 -6.43 -2.13 10.76
N LYS A 247 -6.97 -1.68 11.90
CA LYS A 247 -8.14 -2.32 12.51
C LYS A 247 -9.37 -2.30 11.60
N GLU A 248 -9.63 -1.18 10.91
CA GLU A 248 -10.74 -1.06 9.96
C GLU A 248 -10.56 -2.01 8.76
N VAL A 249 -9.32 -2.15 8.24
CA VAL A 249 -8.99 -3.13 7.19
C VAL A 249 -9.20 -4.56 7.69
N LEU A 250 -8.76 -4.90 8.89
CA LEU A 250 -8.99 -6.23 9.50
C LEU A 250 -10.48 -6.55 9.63
N GLN A 251 -11.28 -5.61 10.10
CA GLN A 251 -12.73 -5.76 10.24
C GLN A 251 -13.42 -5.99 8.89
N LYS A 252 -13.07 -5.18 7.87
CA LYS A 252 -13.63 -5.32 6.50
C LYS A 252 -13.33 -6.67 5.87
N ASN A 253 -12.20 -7.28 6.22
CA ASN A 253 -11.77 -8.57 5.69
C ASN A 253 -12.07 -9.76 6.61
N ASN A 254 -12.82 -9.57 7.72
CA ASN A 254 -13.14 -10.60 8.72
C ASN A 254 -11.89 -11.32 9.27
N MET A 255 -10.77 -10.60 9.39
CA MET A 255 -9.48 -11.10 9.85
C MET A 255 -9.14 -10.66 11.28
N THR A 256 -10.12 -10.24 12.07
CA THR A 256 -9.92 -9.95 13.48
C THR A 256 -9.56 -11.25 14.20
N LYS A 257 -8.34 -11.36 14.76
CA LYS A 257 -8.04 -12.43 15.71
C LYS A 257 -8.93 -12.19 16.93
N ILE A 258 -9.95 -13.03 17.12
CA ILE A 258 -10.69 -13.09 18.39
C ILE A 258 -9.64 -13.39 19.46
N SER A 259 -9.54 -12.53 20.49
CA SER A 259 -8.64 -12.74 21.60
C SER A 259 -8.85 -14.16 22.14
N GLN A 260 -7.78 -14.89 22.46
CA GLN A 260 -7.90 -16.26 23.00
C GLN A 260 -8.75 -16.33 24.25
N GLU A 261 -9.00 -15.18 24.93
CA GLU A 261 -9.88 -15.07 26.10
C GLU A 261 -11.36 -15.26 25.78
N GLU A 262 -11.83 -14.93 24.57
CA GLU A 262 -13.24 -15.17 24.17
C GLU A 262 -13.49 -16.63 23.77
N ARG A 263 -12.44 -17.41 23.39
CA ARG A 263 -12.57 -18.84 23.10
C ARG A 263 -12.63 -19.75 24.34
N ILE A 264 -12.37 -19.21 25.53
CA ILE A 264 -12.42 -19.97 26.81
C ILE A 264 -13.80 -19.84 27.45
N LEU A 265 -14.69 -18.98 26.93
CA LEU A 265 -16.03 -18.72 27.48
C LEU A 265 -17.17 -19.31 26.62
N GLU A 266 -16.87 -20.01 25.51
CA GLU A 266 -17.78 -20.87 24.77
C GLU A 266 -17.43 -22.36 25.01
#